data_0714122e39312a051364651391b7efd7
#
_entry.id   0714122e39312a051364651391b7efd7
#
_cell.length_a   1.000
_cell.length_b   1.000
_cell.length_c   1.000
_cell.angle_alpha   90.00
_cell.angle_beta   90.00
_cell.angle_gamma   90.00
#
_symmetry.space_group_name_H-M   'P 1'
#
loop_
_entity.id
_entity.type
_entity.pdbx_description
1 polymer ?
#
loop_
_entity_poly.entity_id
_entity_poly.type
_entity_poly.pdbx_seq_one_letter_code
_entity_poly.pdbx_strand_id
1 'polypeptide(L)'
;MYCNVNNLRLLLIGYFSFDKIKKRNKIELANKYNSVLINFETDQNKKIIKELKDIIKKQDATYSPLALYFLIDNNLVESKKEINDLFDVLIDRTNLEKEIKNLIIYKKALFNSNFADENELIQILNPVINSHSIWKSHSLYLMAEYFYSKNEKQKAKEFFNQILSLPNSNNDIKLESQKRINRDFSE
;
A
#
# COMPACT_ATOMS: atom_id res chain seq x y z
N MET A 1 43.93 -25.93 9.28
CA MET A 1 42.76 -26.29 8.45
C MET A 1 41.46 -26.60 9.24
N TYR A 2 41.56 -26.88 10.53
CA TYR A 2 40.36 -27.22 11.38
C TYR A 2 39.53 -26.00 11.85
N CYS A 3 40.08 -24.78 11.82
CA CYS A 3 39.35 -23.58 12.29
C CYS A 3 38.21 -23.14 11.37
N ASN A 4 38.23 -23.53 10.11
CA ASN A 4 37.24 -23.10 9.09
C ASN A 4 35.95 -23.92 9.12
N VAL A 5 35.99 -25.19 9.49
CA VAL A 5 34.83 -26.10 9.48
C VAL A 5 33.88 -25.82 10.65
N ASN A 6 34.44 -25.46 11.83
CA ASN A 6 33.62 -25.12 13.00
C ASN A 6 32.88 -23.77 12.80
N ASN A 7 33.51 -22.80 12.18
CA ASN A 7 32.85 -21.53 11.86
C ASN A 7 31.71 -21.71 10.84
N LEU A 8 31.89 -22.59 9.85
CA LEU A 8 30.84 -22.89 8.86
C LEU A 8 29.65 -23.60 9.51
N ARG A 9 29.90 -24.55 10.45
CA ARG A 9 28.83 -25.23 11.21
C ARG A 9 28.03 -24.27 12.08
N LEU A 10 28.69 -23.34 12.78
CA LEU A 10 28.03 -22.31 13.59
C LEU A 10 27.18 -21.38 12.74
N LEU A 11 27.64 -20.98 11.56
CA LEU A 11 26.87 -20.17 10.62
C LEU A 11 25.62 -20.92 10.10
N LEU A 12 25.73 -22.22 9.78
CA LEU A 12 24.60 -23.02 9.36
C LEU A 12 23.57 -23.20 10.48
N ILE A 13 23.99 -23.49 11.70
CA ILE A 13 23.10 -23.61 12.87
C ILE A 13 22.40 -22.28 13.13
N GLY A 14 23.12 -21.18 13.07
CA GLY A 14 22.56 -19.82 13.20
C GLY A 14 21.51 -19.53 12.12
N TYR A 15 21.80 -19.85 10.88
CA TYR A 15 20.88 -19.67 9.75
C TYR A 15 19.58 -20.48 9.90
N PHE A 16 19.70 -21.80 10.21
CA PHE A 16 18.51 -22.65 10.41
C PHE A 16 17.68 -22.23 11.64
N SER A 17 18.34 -21.80 12.71
CA SER A 17 17.67 -21.30 13.91
C SER A 17 16.91 -19.99 13.60
N PHE A 18 17.52 -19.08 12.86
CA PHE A 18 16.91 -17.82 12.44
C PHE A 18 15.70 -18.05 11.53
N ASP A 19 15.82 -18.94 10.52
CA ASP A 19 14.70 -19.30 9.62
C ASP A 19 13.53 -19.92 10.38
N LYS A 20 13.81 -20.80 11.32
CA LYS A 20 12.79 -21.42 12.18
C LYS A 20 12.07 -20.38 13.06
N ILE A 21 12.80 -19.46 13.65
CA ILE A 21 12.22 -18.36 14.46
C ILE A 21 11.34 -17.46 13.56
N LYS A 22 11.83 -17.09 12.39
CA LYS A 22 11.08 -16.27 11.42
C LYS A 22 9.77 -16.93 11.00
N LYS A 23 9.80 -18.23 10.67
CA LYS A 23 8.59 -19.00 10.33
C LYS A 23 7.60 -19.05 11.49
N ARG A 24 8.08 -19.30 12.71
CA ARG A 24 7.23 -19.34 13.91
C ARG A 24 6.56 -17.99 14.17
N ASN A 25 7.32 -16.90 14.10
CA ASN A 25 6.79 -15.54 14.29
C ASN A 25 5.73 -15.21 13.23
N LYS A 26 5.93 -15.63 11.98
CA LYS A 26 4.94 -15.43 10.91
C LYS A 26 3.65 -16.21 11.17
N ILE A 27 3.74 -17.46 11.64
CA ILE A 27 2.56 -18.28 12.00
C ILE A 27 1.81 -17.65 13.18
N GLU A 28 2.53 -17.19 14.20
CA GLU A 28 1.93 -16.52 15.35
C GLU A 28 1.18 -15.26 14.93
N LEU A 29 1.79 -14.45 14.03
CA LEU A 29 1.17 -13.25 13.51
C LEU A 29 -0.07 -13.56 12.65
N ALA A 30 -0.01 -14.63 11.83
CA ALA A 30 -1.15 -15.15 11.08
C ALA A 30 -2.32 -15.51 12.00
N ASN A 31 -2.03 -16.29 13.05
CA ASN A 31 -3.03 -16.70 14.03
C ASN A 31 -3.64 -15.50 14.75
N LYS A 32 -2.81 -14.53 15.12
CA LYS A 32 -3.29 -13.28 15.75
C LYS A 32 -4.21 -12.52 14.82
N TYR A 33 -3.84 -12.34 13.54
CA TYR A 33 -4.68 -11.65 12.56
C TYR A 33 -6.01 -12.38 12.35
N ASN A 34 -5.98 -13.71 12.17
CA ASN A 34 -7.19 -14.53 12.01
C ASN A 34 -8.09 -14.45 13.26
N SER A 35 -7.51 -14.46 14.46
CA SER A 35 -8.27 -14.29 15.71
C SER A 35 -8.98 -12.94 15.76
N VAL A 36 -8.33 -11.88 15.28
CA VAL A 36 -8.96 -10.56 15.18
C VAL A 36 -10.16 -10.59 14.24
N LEU A 37 -10.04 -11.22 13.07
CA LEU A 37 -11.14 -11.32 12.10
C LEU A 37 -12.35 -12.07 12.69
N ILE A 38 -12.11 -13.20 13.35
CA ILE A 38 -13.17 -14.02 13.97
C ILE A 38 -13.89 -13.25 15.08
N ASN A 39 -13.14 -12.49 15.88
CA ASN A 39 -13.69 -11.77 17.04
C ASN A 39 -14.28 -10.39 16.67
N PHE A 40 -14.16 -9.94 15.43
CA PHE A 40 -14.63 -8.63 14.98
C PHE A 40 -16.16 -8.47 15.14
N GLU A 41 -16.92 -9.54 14.99
CA GLU A 41 -18.38 -9.53 15.08
C GLU A 41 -18.90 -9.39 16.53
N THR A 42 -18.04 -9.45 17.55
CA THR A 42 -18.42 -9.55 18.98
C THR A 42 -18.26 -8.25 19.78
N ASP A 43 -18.35 -7.08 19.15
CA ASP A 43 -18.44 -5.75 19.83
C ASP A 43 -17.25 -5.33 20.74
N GLN A 44 -16.04 -5.84 20.47
CA GLN A 44 -14.80 -5.47 21.17
C GLN A 44 -13.89 -4.53 20.37
N ASN A 45 -14.45 -3.53 19.69
CA ASN A 45 -13.72 -2.67 18.73
C ASN A 45 -12.42 -2.08 19.31
N LYS A 46 -12.37 -1.62 20.56
CA LYS A 46 -11.14 -1.05 21.15
C LYS A 46 -9.99 -2.06 21.23
N LYS A 47 -10.28 -3.30 21.61
CA LYS A 47 -9.27 -4.37 21.68
C LYS A 47 -8.77 -4.73 20.29
N ILE A 48 -9.69 -4.89 19.36
CA ILE A 48 -9.41 -5.21 17.96
C ILE A 48 -8.55 -4.14 17.30
N ILE A 49 -8.88 -2.86 17.46
CA ILE A 49 -8.08 -1.74 16.95
C ILE A 49 -6.64 -1.80 17.50
N LYS A 50 -6.48 -2.04 18.82
CA LYS A 50 -5.16 -2.18 19.43
C LYS A 50 -4.38 -3.35 18.85
N GLU A 51 -5.00 -4.51 18.70
CA GLU A 51 -4.36 -5.72 18.15
C GLU A 51 -3.93 -5.54 16.69
N LEU A 52 -4.76 -4.89 15.86
CA LEU A 52 -4.41 -4.56 14.47
C LEU A 52 -3.24 -3.58 14.40
N LYS A 53 -3.26 -2.52 15.22
CA LYS A 53 -2.11 -1.58 15.31
C LYS A 53 -0.83 -2.27 15.77
N ASP A 54 -0.93 -3.22 16.69
CA ASP A 54 0.23 -4.02 17.12
C ASP A 54 0.74 -4.95 16.02
N ILE A 55 -0.13 -5.51 15.16
CA ILE A 55 0.26 -6.25 13.96
C ILE A 55 0.99 -5.35 12.97
N ILE A 56 0.51 -4.13 12.73
CA ILE A 56 1.17 -3.16 11.82
C ILE A 56 2.59 -2.84 12.34
N LYS A 57 2.76 -2.63 13.64
CA LYS A 57 4.08 -2.35 14.27
C LYS A 57 5.07 -3.50 14.14
N LYS A 58 4.64 -4.72 13.83
CA LYS A 58 5.53 -5.86 13.57
C LYS A 58 6.23 -5.77 12.21
N GLN A 59 5.79 -4.87 11.33
CA GLN A 59 6.40 -4.62 10.02
C GLN A 59 6.51 -5.89 9.16
N ASP A 60 5.54 -6.80 9.31
CA ASP A 60 5.45 -7.98 8.46
C ASP A 60 4.91 -7.60 7.08
N ALA A 61 5.59 -8.08 6.03
CA ALA A 61 5.25 -7.72 4.66
C ALA A 61 3.85 -8.19 4.20
N THR A 62 3.24 -9.14 4.90
CA THR A 62 1.92 -9.70 4.59
C THR A 62 0.85 -9.14 5.53
N TYR A 63 1.02 -9.33 6.84
CA TYR A 63 -0.04 -9.07 7.81
C TYR A 63 -0.13 -7.59 8.21
N SER A 64 0.95 -6.82 8.13
CA SER A 64 0.89 -5.39 8.46
C SER A 64 0.04 -4.59 7.46
N PRO A 65 0.19 -4.76 6.13
CA PRO A 65 -0.74 -4.15 5.17
C PRO A 65 -2.19 -4.61 5.33
N LEU A 66 -2.42 -5.91 5.54
CA LEU A 66 -3.76 -6.46 5.74
C LEU A 66 -4.45 -5.85 6.97
N ALA A 67 -3.70 -5.70 8.07
CA ALA A 67 -4.23 -5.08 9.30
C ALA A 67 -4.59 -3.60 9.08
N LEU A 68 -3.77 -2.84 8.33
CA LEU A 68 -4.09 -1.45 8.00
C LEU A 68 -5.34 -1.35 7.14
N TYR A 69 -5.46 -2.19 6.09
CA TYR A 69 -6.63 -2.16 5.23
C TYR A 69 -7.89 -2.55 5.98
N PHE A 70 -7.81 -3.51 6.89
CA PHE A 70 -8.95 -3.86 7.75
C PHE A 70 -9.42 -2.70 8.63
N LEU A 71 -8.47 -1.91 9.19
CA LEU A 71 -8.81 -0.70 9.96
C LEU A 71 -9.54 0.34 9.10
N ILE A 72 -9.10 0.52 7.84
CA ILE A 72 -9.67 1.50 6.91
C ILE A 72 -11.04 1.05 6.41
N ASP A 73 -11.13 -0.19 5.91
CA ASP A 73 -12.33 -0.71 5.26
C ASP A 73 -13.52 -0.82 6.23
N ASN A 74 -13.23 -1.01 7.53
CA ASN A 74 -14.24 -1.06 8.58
C ASN A 74 -14.39 0.26 9.36
N ASN A 75 -13.77 1.35 8.91
CA ASN A 75 -13.83 2.67 9.54
C ASN A 75 -13.51 2.65 11.05
N LEU A 76 -12.54 1.80 11.48
CA LEU A 76 -12.23 1.59 12.89
C LEU A 76 -11.35 2.69 13.48
N VAL A 77 -10.76 3.56 12.67
CA VAL A 77 -9.92 4.68 13.08
C VAL A 77 -10.41 5.95 12.39
N GLU A 78 -10.92 6.90 13.16
CA GLU A 78 -11.44 8.17 12.65
C GLU A 78 -10.32 9.17 12.27
N SER A 79 -9.18 9.09 12.95
CA SER A 79 -8.08 10.03 12.76
C SER A 79 -7.37 9.76 11.43
N LYS A 80 -7.56 10.67 10.46
CA LYS A 80 -6.85 10.64 9.18
C LYS A 80 -5.33 10.70 9.37
N LYS A 81 -4.88 11.50 10.34
CA LYS A 81 -3.46 11.57 10.68
C LYS A 81 -2.93 10.21 11.14
N GLU A 82 -3.63 9.54 12.02
CA GLU A 82 -3.22 8.23 12.51
C GLU A 82 -3.15 7.18 11.38
N ILE A 83 -4.12 7.18 10.47
CA ILE A 83 -4.08 6.29 9.29
C ILE A 83 -2.86 6.61 8.42
N ASN A 84 -2.54 7.89 8.19
CA ASN A 84 -1.34 8.28 7.45
C ASN A 84 -0.06 7.84 8.15
N ASP A 85 0.04 8.02 9.47
CA ASP A 85 1.18 7.53 10.26
C ASP A 85 1.37 6.00 10.14
N LEU A 86 0.27 5.24 10.06
CA LEU A 86 0.30 3.79 9.84
C LEU A 86 0.73 3.43 8.40
N PHE A 87 0.32 4.19 7.39
CA PHE A 87 0.85 4.04 6.03
C PHE A 87 2.36 4.28 5.99
N ASP A 88 2.88 5.28 6.72
CA ASP A 88 4.31 5.59 6.78
C ASP A 88 5.12 4.47 7.44
N VAL A 89 4.56 3.78 8.45
CA VAL A 89 5.18 2.56 8.99
C VAL A 89 5.35 1.49 7.90
N LEU A 90 4.36 1.30 7.03
CA LEU A 90 4.45 0.33 5.94
C LEU A 90 5.44 0.76 4.87
N ILE A 91 5.38 2.02 4.45
CA ILE A 91 6.18 2.54 3.33
C ILE A 91 7.66 2.66 3.71
N ASP A 92 7.96 3.15 4.94
CA ASP A 92 9.32 3.54 5.31
C ASP A 92 10.06 2.51 6.15
N ARG A 93 9.32 1.68 6.89
CA ARG A 93 9.91 0.78 7.89
C ARG A 93 9.70 -0.70 7.60
N THR A 94 8.76 -1.05 6.74
CA THR A 94 8.49 -2.46 6.41
C THR A 94 9.31 -2.86 5.17
N ASN A 95 9.97 -4.01 5.25
CA ASN A 95 10.73 -4.55 4.11
C ASN A 95 9.77 -5.18 3.09
N LEU A 96 9.29 -4.35 2.18
CA LEU A 96 8.34 -4.73 1.14
C LEU A 96 9.04 -4.87 -0.22
N GLU A 97 8.55 -5.78 -1.04
CA GLU A 97 8.89 -5.79 -2.47
C GLU A 97 8.44 -4.48 -3.12
N LYS A 98 9.19 -4.05 -4.14
CA LYS A 98 9.00 -2.75 -4.81
C LYS A 98 7.55 -2.52 -5.25
N GLU A 99 6.93 -3.49 -5.91
CA GLU A 99 5.56 -3.32 -6.42
C GLU A 99 4.50 -3.35 -5.31
N ILE A 100 4.75 -4.07 -4.23
CA ILE A 100 3.90 -4.02 -3.03
C ILE A 100 4.02 -2.65 -2.34
N LYS A 101 5.23 -2.11 -2.22
CA LYS A 101 5.45 -0.75 -1.70
C LYS A 101 4.72 0.30 -2.56
N ASN A 102 4.82 0.20 -3.88
CA ASN A 102 4.14 1.09 -4.81
C ASN A 102 2.61 0.99 -4.72
N LEU A 103 2.07 -0.22 -4.52
CA LEU A 103 0.64 -0.41 -4.22
C LEU A 103 0.23 0.32 -2.95
N ILE A 104 1.03 0.23 -1.87
CA ILE A 104 0.71 0.88 -0.60
C ILE A 104 0.75 2.41 -0.74
N ILE A 105 1.72 2.94 -1.50
CA ILE A 105 1.78 4.38 -1.82
C ILE A 105 0.53 4.81 -2.60
N TYR A 106 0.12 4.05 -3.62
CA TYR A 106 -1.12 4.31 -4.35
C TYR A 106 -2.35 4.25 -3.43
N LYS A 107 -2.43 3.27 -2.54
CA LYS A 107 -3.53 3.16 -1.56
C LYS A 107 -3.54 4.33 -0.56
N LYS A 108 -2.36 4.81 -0.12
CA LYS A 108 -2.25 6.02 0.69
C LYS A 108 -2.79 7.24 -0.04
N ALA A 109 -2.44 7.41 -1.32
CA ALA A 109 -2.96 8.49 -2.15
C ALA A 109 -4.48 8.40 -2.34
N LEU A 110 -5.00 7.20 -2.60
CA LEU A 110 -6.43 6.95 -2.74
C LEU A 110 -7.19 7.32 -1.44
N PHE A 111 -6.67 6.93 -0.28
CA PHE A 111 -7.23 7.31 1.01
C PHE A 111 -7.26 8.83 1.19
N ASN A 112 -6.20 9.54 0.75
CA ASN A 112 -6.06 10.98 0.91
C ASN A 112 -6.80 11.80 -0.16
N SER A 113 -7.21 11.22 -1.29
CA SER A 113 -7.73 11.95 -2.46
C SER A 113 -8.94 12.85 -2.19
N ASN A 114 -9.74 12.54 -1.18
CA ASN A 114 -10.94 13.31 -0.83
C ASN A 114 -10.66 14.54 0.05
N PHE A 115 -9.46 14.66 0.64
CA PHE A 115 -9.17 15.72 1.61
C PHE A 115 -7.77 16.34 1.50
N ALA A 116 -6.85 15.72 0.76
CA ALA A 116 -5.55 16.28 0.46
C ALA A 116 -5.66 17.40 -0.57
N ASP A 117 -4.74 18.35 -0.53
CA ASP A 117 -4.54 19.29 -1.61
C ASP A 117 -3.73 18.67 -2.77
N GLU A 118 -3.62 19.41 -3.88
CA GLU A 118 -2.90 18.99 -5.08
C GLU A 118 -1.44 18.61 -4.77
N ASN A 119 -0.74 19.46 -4.03
CA ASN A 119 0.69 19.27 -3.75
C ASN A 119 0.93 18.04 -2.89
N GLU A 120 0.10 17.83 -1.87
CA GLU A 120 0.16 16.68 -1.00
C GLU A 120 -0.09 15.38 -1.78
N LEU A 121 -1.11 15.36 -2.63
CA LEU A 121 -1.42 14.16 -3.43
C LEU A 121 -0.32 13.86 -4.45
N ILE A 122 0.23 14.88 -5.11
CA ILE A 122 1.37 14.73 -6.02
C ILE A 122 2.59 14.20 -5.27
N GLN A 123 2.91 14.74 -4.10
CA GLN A 123 4.05 14.27 -3.29
C GLN A 123 3.92 12.80 -2.92
N ILE A 124 2.74 12.35 -2.51
CA ILE A 124 2.50 10.93 -2.21
C ILE A 124 2.73 10.06 -3.45
N LEU A 125 2.24 10.47 -4.63
CA LEU A 125 2.25 9.64 -5.83
C LEU A 125 3.54 9.72 -6.65
N ASN A 126 4.36 10.76 -6.47
CA ASN A 126 5.61 10.96 -7.22
C ASN A 126 6.51 9.73 -7.33
N PRO A 127 6.76 8.96 -6.23
CA PRO A 127 7.60 7.77 -6.31
C PRO A 127 7.07 6.71 -7.28
N VAL A 128 5.74 6.62 -7.44
CA VAL A 128 5.09 5.64 -8.32
C VAL A 128 5.02 6.16 -9.75
N ILE A 129 4.59 7.41 -9.95
CA ILE A 129 4.44 8.04 -11.27
C ILE A 129 5.79 8.12 -12.00
N ASN A 130 6.88 8.42 -11.28
CA ASN A 130 8.21 8.54 -11.84
C ASN A 130 8.99 7.22 -11.93
N SER A 131 8.33 6.09 -11.68
CA SER A 131 8.94 4.76 -11.76
C SER A 131 8.38 3.95 -12.94
N HIS A 132 8.96 2.75 -13.16
CA HIS A 132 8.43 1.74 -14.08
C HIS A 132 7.44 0.79 -13.40
N SER A 133 6.66 1.30 -12.43
CA SER A 133 5.70 0.50 -11.68
C SER A 133 4.48 0.12 -12.52
N ILE A 134 3.95 -1.07 -12.25
CA ILE A 134 2.63 -1.49 -12.76
C ILE A 134 1.49 -0.60 -12.23
N TRP A 135 1.71 0.10 -11.10
CA TRP A 135 0.76 1.03 -10.48
C TRP A 135 0.81 2.44 -11.07
N LYS A 136 1.70 2.72 -12.01
CA LYS A 136 1.86 4.06 -12.61
C LYS A 136 0.57 4.51 -13.29
N SER A 137 -0.05 3.68 -14.14
CA SER A 137 -1.30 4.04 -14.81
C SER A 137 -2.45 4.31 -13.85
N HIS A 138 -2.56 3.52 -12.76
CA HIS A 138 -3.56 3.74 -11.72
C HIS A 138 -3.32 5.07 -10.97
N SER A 139 -2.06 5.42 -10.70
CA SER A 139 -1.68 6.66 -10.03
C SER A 139 -1.98 7.89 -10.89
N LEU A 140 -1.69 7.82 -12.21
CA LEU A 140 -2.05 8.88 -13.16
C LEU A 140 -3.57 9.02 -13.30
N TYR A 141 -4.31 7.89 -13.29
CA TYR A 141 -5.76 7.91 -13.35
C TYR A 141 -6.36 8.57 -12.10
N LEU A 142 -5.83 8.27 -10.91
CA LEU A 142 -6.25 8.92 -9.67
C LEU A 142 -6.04 10.45 -9.75
N MET A 143 -4.89 10.90 -10.27
CA MET A 143 -4.64 12.34 -10.47
C MET A 143 -5.61 12.95 -11.49
N ALA A 144 -5.90 12.24 -12.59
CA ALA A 144 -6.88 12.71 -13.57
C ALA A 144 -8.27 12.91 -12.96
N GLU A 145 -8.75 11.93 -12.20
CA GLU A 145 -10.05 12.02 -11.51
C GLU A 145 -10.05 13.10 -10.42
N TYR A 146 -8.95 13.27 -9.69
CA TYR A 146 -8.81 14.35 -8.71
C TYR A 146 -8.98 15.73 -9.37
N PHE A 147 -8.25 16.02 -10.46
CA PHE A 147 -8.37 17.29 -11.16
C PHE A 147 -9.74 17.47 -11.81
N TYR A 148 -10.31 16.39 -12.35
CA TYR A 148 -11.66 16.45 -12.90
C TYR A 148 -12.69 16.83 -11.83
N SER A 149 -12.59 16.25 -10.63
CA SER A 149 -13.47 16.58 -9.49
C SER A 149 -13.34 18.02 -9.02
N LYS A 150 -12.16 18.66 -9.23
CA LYS A 150 -11.90 20.07 -8.93
C LYS A 150 -12.29 21.00 -10.07
N ASN A 151 -12.92 20.50 -11.15
CA ASN A 151 -13.25 21.22 -12.37
C ASN A 151 -12.01 21.75 -13.14
N GLU A 152 -10.83 21.19 -12.87
CA GLU A 152 -9.57 21.51 -13.56
C GLU A 152 -9.42 20.60 -14.80
N LYS A 153 -10.36 20.74 -15.74
CA LYS A 153 -10.52 19.82 -16.89
C LYS A 153 -9.27 19.71 -17.73
N GLN A 154 -8.52 20.79 -17.93
CA GLN A 154 -7.30 20.75 -18.76
C GLN A 154 -6.23 19.85 -18.12
N LYS A 155 -5.97 20.00 -16.81
CA LYS A 155 -5.04 19.12 -16.09
C LYS A 155 -5.51 17.66 -16.12
N ALA A 156 -6.81 17.43 -15.89
CA ALA A 156 -7.37 16.07 -15.97
C ALA A 156 -7.13 15.43 -17.34
N LYS A 157 -7.37 16.15 -18.44
CA LYS A 157 -7.13 15.70 -19.81
C LYS A 157 -5.65 15.33 -20.04
N GLU A 158 -4.73 16.15 -19.51
CA GLU A 158 -3.29 15.89 -19.61
C GLU A 158 -2.89 14.58 -18.94
N PHE A 159 -3.41 14.27 -17.74
CA PHE A 159 -3.15 13.01 -17.06
C PHE A 159 -3.77 11.81 -17.79
N PHE A 160 -4.99 11.91 -18.32
CA PHE A 160 -5.57 10.85 -19.16
C PHE A 160 -4.72 10.61 -20.43
N ASN A 161 -4.25 11.64 -21.09
CA ASN A 161 -3.39 11.52 -22.27
C ASN A 161 -2.03 10.86 -21.93
N GLN A 162 -1.46 11.16 -20.77
CA GLN A 162 -0.25 10.47 -20.31
C GLN A 162 -0.48 8.96 -20.19
N ILE A 163 -1.64 8.52 -19.68
CA ILE A 163 -1.98 7.09 -19.58
C ILE A 163 -2.05 6.45 -20.98
N LEU A 164 -2.69 7.13 -21.95
CA LEU A 164 -2.83 6.63 -23.31
C LEU A 164 -1.48 6.46 -24.01
N SER A 165 -0.50 7.32 -23.69
CA SER A 165 0.85 7.29 -24.26
C SER A 165 1.79 6.29 -23.58
N LEU A 166 1.41 5.71 -22.42
CA LEU A 166 2.25 4.74 -21.70
C LEU A 166 2.32 3.40 -22.47
N PRO A 167 3.54 2.90 -22.80
CA PRO A 167 3.70 1.62 -23.53
C PRO A 167 3.13 0.43 -22.73
N ASN A 168 3.30 0.43 -21.40
CA ASN A 168 2.93 -0.66 -20.50
C ASN A 168 1.81 -0.23 -19.54
N SER A 169 0.84 0.53 -20.04
CA SER A 169 -0.34 0.88 -19.23
C SER A 169 -1.20 -0.36 -18.97
N ASN A 170 -1.83 -0.41 -17.79
CA ASN A 170 -2.89 -1.38 -17.55
C ASN A 170 -4.00 -1.17 -18.60
N ASN A 171 -4.43 -2.25 -19.26
CA ASN A 171 -5.37 -2.17 -20.38
C ASN A 171 -6.74 -1.60 -19.98
N ASP A 172 -7.25 -1.96 -18.80
CA ASP A 172 -8.55 -1.48 -18.32
C ASP A 172 -8.48 0.01 -18.00
N ILE A 173 -7.40 0.46 -17.35
CA ILE A 173 -7.17 1.88 -17.05
C ILE A 173 -7.00 2.68 -18.35
N LYS A 174 -6.30 2.13 -19.35
CA LYS A 174 -6.14 2.78 -20.65
C LYS A 174 -7.48 2.92 -21.38
N LEU A 175 -8.28 1.85 -21.41
CA LEU A 175 -9.60 1.87 -22.02
C LEU A 175 -10.52 2.88 -21.32
N GLU A 176 -10.52 2.89 -19.99
CA GLU A 176 -11.34 3.83 -19.22
C GLU A 176 -10.90 5.28 -19.44
N SER A 177 -9.59 5.54 -19.51
CA SER A 177 -9.05 6.86 -19.84
C SER A 177 -9.51 7.35 -21.23
N GLN A 178 -9.52 6.44 -22.22
CA GLN A 178 -10.03 6.78 -23.56
C GLN A 178 -11.54 7.11 -23.55
N LYS A 179 -12.32 6.34 -22.80
CA LYS A 179 -13.76 6.62 -22.63
C LYS A 179 -13.98 7.98 -21.97
N ARG A 180 -13.20 8.29 -20.92
CA ARG A 180 -13.27 9.58 -20.22
C ARG A 180 -12.95 10.74 -21.17
N ILE A 181 -11.90 10.62 -21.99
CA ILE A 181 -11.54 11.65 -22.97
C ILE A 181 -12.66 11.85 -23.98
N ASN A 182 -13.20 10.77 -24.54
CA ASN A 182 -14.26 10.86 -25.56
C ASN A 182 -15.58 11.44 -24.99
N ARG A 183 -15.91 11.14 -23.73
CA ARG A 183 -17.16 11.58 -23.12
C ARG A 183 -17.11 13.01 -22.60
N ASP A 184 -16.00 13.34 -21.90
CA ASP A 184 -15.95 14.51 -21.03
C ASP A 184 -15.15 15.68 -21.63
N PHE A 185 -14.38 15.43 -22.73
CA PHE A 185 -13.45 16.39 -23.33
C PHE A 185 -13.54 16.48 -24.86
N SER A 186 -14.52 15.80 -25.51
CA SER A 186 -14.86 16.07 -26.91
C SER A 186 -15.66 17.38 -26.96
N GLU A 187 -15.18 18.35 -27.71
CA GLU A 187 -15.90 19.57 -28.08
C GLU A 187 -17.05 19.23 -29.02
#